data_a6f4f82540474a8f27db7512bb7fc180
#
_entry.id   a6f4f82540474a8f27db7512bb7fc180
#
_cell.length_a   1.000
_cell.length_b   1.000
_cell.length_c   1.000
_cell.angle_alpha   90.00
_cell.angle_beta   90.00
_cell.angle_gamma   90.00
#
_symmetry.space_group_name_H-M   'P 1'
#
loop_
_entity.id
_entity.type
_entity.pdbx_description
1 polymer ?
#
loop_
_entity_poly.entity_id
_entity_poly.type
_entity_poly.pdbx_seq_one_letter_code
_entity_poly.pdbx_strand_id
1 'polypeptide(L)'
;MAHRHYAVLLFSRASNISPEDPEQDYYIHHYTYVTDKGTDALNYYASSMADHAELIDADTLDELNIEIQRTIDTVTAPDYIIDHLLN
;
A
#
# COMPACT_ATOMS: atom_id res chain seq x y z
N MET A 1 -6.02 -27.66 1.95
CA MET A 1 -6.09 -26.35 1.29
C MET A 1 -5.00 -25.46 1.83
N ALA A 2 -4.30 -24.79 0.93
CA ALA A 2 -3.29 -23.85 1.34
C ALA A 2 -3.94 -22.62 1.97
N HIS A 3 -3.40 -22.16 3.09
CA HIS A 3 -3.77 -20.88 3.66
C HIS A 3 -3.15 -19.77 2.84
N ARG A 4 -3.93 -18.75 2.55
CA ARG A 4 -3.37 -17.53 2.02
C ARG A 4 -3.21 -16.52 3.15
N HIS A 5 -2.26 -15.65 2.95
CA HIS A 5 -1.98 -14.55 3.88
C HIS A 5 -2.19 -13.25 3.15
N TYR A 6 -2.80 -12.28 3.82
CA TYR A 6 -3.19 -11.02 3.22
C TYR A 6 -2.60 -9.87 4.02
N ALA A 7 -2.28 -8.80 3.32
CA ALA A 7 -1.84 -7.57 3.96
C ALA A 7 -2.52 -6.38 3.31
N VAL A 8 -2.95 -5.44 4.14
CA VAL A 8 -3.46 -4.14 3.70
C VAL A 8 -2.47 -3.10 4.19
N LEU A 9 -1.88 -2.36 3.25
CA LEU A 9 -0.90 -1.33 3.54
C LEU A 9 -1.54 0.03 3.37
N LEU A 10 -1.40 0.88 4.36
CA LEU A 10 -1.98 2.22 4.36
C LEU A 10 -0.87 3.26 4.23
N PHE A 11 -1.12 4.24 3.39
CA PHE A 11 -0.16 5.29 3.08
C PHE A 11 -0.80 6.66 3.23
N SER A 12 0.00 7.63 3.63
CA SER A 12 -0.38 9.04 3.68
C SER A 12 0.34 9.80 2.59
N ARG A 13 -0.35 10.76 1.97
CA ARG A 13 0.24 11.60 0.94
C ARG A 13 0.92 12.80 1.59
N ALA A 14 2.14 13.09 1.16
CA ALA A 14 2.93 14.21 1.63
C ALA A 14 3.39 15.06 0.46
N SER A 15 3.61 16.34 0.70
CA SER A 15 4.09 17.28 -0.31
C SER A 15 5.30 18.03 0.24
N ASN A 16 6.39 18.03 -0.52
CA ASN A 16 7.63 18.64 -0.07
C ASN A 16 7.66 20.16 -0.24
N ILE A 17 7.12 20.67 -1.36
CA ILE A 17 7.33 22.07 -1.72
C ILE A 17 6.01 22.77 -1.97
N SER A 18 5.23 22.34 -2.94
CA SER A 18 4.03 23.01 -3.35
C SER A 18 2.90 22.02 -3.54
N PRO A 19 1.71 22.27 -2.95
CA PRO A 19 0.56 21.41 -3.19
C PRO A 19 0.06 21.47 -4.63
N GLU A 20 0.53 22.43 -5.41
CA GLU A 20 0.15 22.57 -6.81
C GLU A 20 1.08 21.82 -7.75
N ASP A 21 2.21 21.30 -7.25
CA ASP A 21 3.19 20.58 -8.05
C ASP A 21 3.16 19.10 -7.68
N PRO A 22 2.44 18.26 -8.44
CA PRO A 22 2.31 16.84 -8.12
C PRO A 22 3.64 16.09 -8.19
N GLU A 23 4.64 16.61 -8.86
CA GLU A 23 5.97 15.98 -8.91
C GLU A 23 6.67 16.01 -7.57
N GLN A 24 6.21 16.87 -6.64
CA GLN A 24 6.78 16.96 -5.30
C GLN A 24 6.04 16.10 -4.29
N ASP A 25 4.91 15.52 -4.69
CA ASP A 25 4.13 14.68 -3.79
C ASP A 25 4.67 13.26 -3.76
N TYR A 26 4.55 12.62 -2.60
CA TYR A 26 4.96 11.22 -2.43
C TYR A 26 4.11 10.60 -1.32
N TYR A 27 4.15 9.26 -1.26
CA TYR A 27 3.45 8.53 -0.21
C TYR A 27 4.40 8.09 0.88
N ILE A 28 3.89 8.06 2.11
CA ILE A 28 4.60 7.56 3.29
C ILE A 28 3.79 6.39 3.82
N HIS A 29 4.43 5.24 3.99
CA HIS A 29 3.81 4.07 4.61
C HIS A 29 3.65 4.32 6.10
N HIS A 30 2.43 4.09 6.64
CA HIS A 30 2.22 4.29 8.05
C HIS A 30 1.62 3.10 8.79
N TYR A 31 0.98 2.14 8.10
CA TYR A 31 0.42 1.00 8.79
C TYR A 31 0.26 -0.20 7.85
N THR A 32 0.46 -1.40 8.39
CA THR A 32 0.21 -2.65 7.69
C THR A 32 -0.65 -3.56 8.58
N TYR A 33 -1.79 -4.00 8.04
CA TYR A 33 -2.67 -4.96 8.68
C TYR A 33 -2.49 -6.32 7.99
N VAL A 34 -2.13 -7.34 8.77
CA VAL A 34 -1.91 -8.70 8.24
C VAL A 34 -2.97 -9.63 8.81
N THR A 35 -3.56 -10.44 7.96
CA THR A 35 -4.58 -11.41 8.36
C THR A 35 -4.55 -12.62 7.43
N ASP A 36 -5.03 -13.77 7.91
CA ASP A 36 -5.21 -14.95 7.09
C ASP A 36 -6.65 -15.07 6.56
N LYS A 37 -7.50 -14.09 6.85
CA LYS A 37 -8.90 -14.08 6.43
C LYS A 37 -9.11 -13.05 5.33
N GLY A 38 -9.38 -13.54 4.11
CA GLY A 38 -9.57 -12.67 2.96
C GLY A 38 -10.72 -11.69 3.13
N THR A 39 -11.82 -12.10 3.81
CA THR A 39 -12.94 -11.20 4.06
C THR A 39 -12.55 -10.04 4.98
N ASP A 40 -11.74 -10.31 6.01
CA ASP A 40 -11.27 -9.27 6.91
C ASP A 40 -10.35 -8.29 6.19
N ALA A 41 -9.45 -8.82 5.36
CA ALA A 41 -8.55 -7.99 4.56
C ALA A 41 -9.35 -7.08 3.61
N LEU A 42 -10.31 -7.65 2.91
CA LEU A 42 -11.12 -6.90 1.95
C LEU A 42 -11.95 -5.81 2.63
N ASN A 43 -12.55 -6.14 3.79
CA ASN A 43 -13.32 -5.17 4.55
C ASN A 43 -12.44 -4.04 5.08
N TYR A 44 -11.26 -4.38 5.57
CA TYR A 44 -10.30 -3.38 6.07
C TYR A 44 -9.86 -2.45 4.93
N TYR A 45 -9.55 -3.03 3.78
CA TYR A 45 -9.15 -2.25 2.61
C TYR A 45 -10.29 -1.32 2.15
N ALA A 46 -11.51 -1.85 2.06
CA ALA A 46 -12.66 -1.09 1.55
C ALA A 46 -13.08 0.03 2.50
N SER A 47 -12.88 -0.13 3.81
CA SER A 47 -13.27 0.87 4.81
C SER A 47 -12.16 1.85 5.15
N SER A 48 -10.99 1.72 4.52
CA SER A 48 -9.85 2.56 4.83
C SER A 48 -10.12 4.03 4.48
N MET A 49 -9.69 4.92 5.38
CA MET A 49 -9.73 6.37 5.19
C MET A 49 -8.36 6.93 4.81
N ALA A 50 -7.38 6.07 4.55
CA ALA A 50 -6.04 6.49 4.18
C ALA A 50 -6.03 7.14 2.79
N ASP A 51 -5.04 7.97 2.53
CA ASP A 51 -4.88 8.62 1.22
C ASP A 51 -4.65 7.59 0.11
N HIS A 52 -4.00 6.48 0.45
CA HIS A 52 -3.77 5.37 -0.48
C HIS A 52 -3.70 4.08 0.29
N ALA A 53 -4.23 3.02 -0.29
CA ALA A 53 -4.19 1.69 0.31
C ALA A 53 -3.87 0.65 -0.76
N GLU A 54 -3.12 -0.39 -0.37
CA GLU A 54 -2.80 -1.53 -1.22
C GLU A 54 -3.25 -2.81 -0.53
N LEU A 55 -3.85 -3.71 -1.29
CA LEU A 55 -4.24 -5.04 -0.80
C LEU A 55 -3.39 -6.07 -1.57
N ILE A 56 -2.62 -6.84 -0.84
CA ILE A 56 -1.75 -7.88 -1.41
C ILE A 56 -1.96 -9.20 -0.70
N ASP A 57 -1.56 -10.30 -1.33
CA ASP A 57 -1.65 -11.62 -0.75
C ASP A 57 -0.50 -12.50 -1.23
N ALA A 58 -0.27 -13.59 -0.49
CA ALA A 58 0.74 -14.58 -0.83
C ALA A 58 0.40 -15.91 -0.16
N ASP A 59 1.02 -16.99 -0.65
CA ASP A 59 0.78 -18.32 -0.13
C ASP A 59 1.47 -18.56 1.23
N THR A 60 2.59 -17.87 1.48
CA THR A 60 3.35 -18.00 2.72
C THR A 60 3.61 -16.64 3.34
N LEU A 61 3.90 -16.64 4.65
CA LEU A 61 4.28 -15.40 5.34
C LEU A 61 5.59 -14.82 4.81
N ASP A 62 6.54 -15.68 4.45
CA ASP A 62 7.81 -15.23 3.90
C ASP A 62 7.60 -14.50 2.58
N GLU A 63 6.78 -15.06 1.70
CA GLU A 63 6.44 -14.41 0.43
C GLU A 63 5.66 -13.11 0.66
N LEU A 64 4.75 -13.12 1.63
CA LEU A 64 3.98 -11.92 1.97
C LEU A 64 4.91 -10.79 2.43
N ASN A 65 5.89 -11.11 3.28
CA ASN A 65 6.84 -10.12 3.75
C ASN A 65 7.65 -9.51 2.60
N ILE A 66 8.04 -10.33 1.63
CA ILE A 66 8.74 -9.85 0.43
C ILE A 66 7.83 -8.89 -0.36
N GLU A 67 6.56 -9.28 -0.55
CA GLU A 67 5.61 -8.45 -1.29
C GLU A 67 5.26 -7.16 -0.55
N ILE A 68 5.18 -7.19 0.78
CA ILE A 68 4.98 -5.99 1.59
C ILE A 68 6.11 -5.00 1.34
N GLN A 69 7.36 -5.45 1.45
CA GLN A 69 8.50 -4.57 1.28
C GLN A 69 8.58 -4.03 -0.16
N ARG A 70 8.32 -4.89 -1.14
CA ARG A 70 8.29 -4.47 -2.54
C ARG A 70 7.23 -3.41 -2.79
N THR A 71 6.04 -3.59 -2.21
CA THR A 71 4.95 -2.64 -2.36
C THR A 71 5.28 -1.30 -1.70
N ILE A 72 5.85 -1.34 -0.50
CA ILE A 72 6.28 -0.11 0.19
C ILE A 72 7.30 0.64 -0.68
N ASP A 73 8.31 -0.07 -1.17
CA ASP A 73 9.35 0.55 -1.98
C ASP A 73 8.80 1.17 -3.27
N THR A 74 7.83 0.51 -3.89
CA THR A 74 7.20 0.98 -5.12
C THR A 74 6.33 2.21 -4.87
N VAL A 75 5.44 2.14 -3.87
CA VAL A 75 4.46 3.18 -3.61
C VAL A 75 5.11 4.44 -3.03
N THR A 76 6.17 4.28 -2.23
CA THR A 76 6.86 5.43 -1.63
C THR A 76 7.93 6.02 -2.55
N ALA A 77 8.14 5.45 -3.73
CA ALA A 77 9.09 6.02 -4.70
C ALA A 77 8.64 7.42 -5.12
N PRO A 78 9.59 8.34 -5.36
CA PRO A 78 9.24 9.74 -5.66
C PRO A 78 8.37 9.94 -6.91
N ASP A 79 8.45 9.02 -7.87
CA ASP A 79 7.74 9.11 -9.14
C ASP A 79 6.44 8.29 -9.18
N TYR A 80 6.05 7.63 -8.08
CA TYR A 80 4.90 6.74 -8.09
C TYR A 80 3.61 7.47 -8.47
N ILE A 81 3.37 8.64 -7.88
CA ILE A 81 2.14 9.40 -8.13
C ILE A 81 2.05 9.80 -9.59
N ILE A 82 3.14 10.29 -10.16
CA ILE A 82 3.16 10.69 -11.57
C ILE A 82 2.94 9.48 -12.47
N ASP A 83 3.65 8.39 -12.22
CA ASP A 83 3.62 7.22 -13.09
C ASP A 83 2.31 6.45 -13.02
N HIS A 84 1.66 6.41 -11.87
CA HIS A 84 0.52 5.53 -11.64
C HIS A 84 -0.81 6.25 -11.46
N LEU A 85 -0.81 7.52 -11.06
CA LEU A 85 -2.03 8.25 -10.75
C LEU A 85 -2.31 9.41 -11.71
N LEU A 86 -1.29 9.94 -12.37
CA LEU A 86 -1.43 11.09 -13.26
C LEU A 86 -1.24 10.76 -14.73
N ASN A 87 -0.80 9.55 -15.01
CA ASN A 87 -0.64 9.10 -16.40
C ASN A 87 -1.77 8.16 -16.81
#